data_2ef3601a2f7f99f004afcc56d6c5b0fb
#
_entry.id   2ef3601a2f7f99f004afcc56d6c5b0fb
#
_cell.length_a   1.000
_cell.length_b   1.000
_cell.length_c   1.000
_cell.angle_alpha   90.00
_cell.angle_beta   90.00
_cell.angle_gamma   90.00
#
_symmetry.space_group_name_H-M   'P 1'
#
loop_
_entity.id
_entity.type
_entity.pdbx_description
1 polymer ?
#
loop_
_entity_poly.entity_id
_entity_poly.type
_entity_poly.pdbx_seq_one_letter_code
_entity_poly.pdbx_strand_id
1 'polypeptide(L)'
;MEERKRITFLLRVIHNQIKTAIHRNGPDVKKGPKTQLQGGILGYLYHHQDGPVYQRDLEKEFRISGATVSNTLQVMEREGLIVRRAQDKDGRLKRIQMTPEAYQNHEKIERHMDWIGNRVLEGMSDQEVAELYRLLGILMKNLEGMTAEAEDLPGGAGEAAFPPAQESRGSPEAPAETAERENGNMS
;
A
#
# COMPACT_ATOMS: atom_id res chain seq x y z
N MET A 1 21.08 -15.47 -18.39
CA MET A 1 21.18 -15.28 -16.92
C MET A 1 21.02 -13.81 -16.50
N GLU A 2 21.44 -12.83 -17.28
CA GLU A 2 21.23 -11.38 -17.02
C GLU A 2 19.77 -10.94 -17.05
N GLU A 3 18.96 -11.45 -17.99
CA GLU A 3 17.54 -11.07 -18.10
C GLU A 3 16.71 -11.42 -16.84
N ARG A 4 17.00 -12.55 -16.19
CA ARG A 4 16.31 -12.96 -14.96
C ARG A 4 16.60 -12.04 -13.78
N LYS A 5 17.82 -11.54 -13.67
CA LYS A 5 18.18 -10.53 -12.64
C LYS A 5 17.53 -9.17 -12.92
N ARG A 6 17.31 -8.87 -14.19
CA ARG A 6 16.70 -7.63 -14.64
C ARG A 6 15.21 -7.52 -14.25
N ILE A 7 14.47 -8.67 -14.21
CA ILE A 7 13.04 -8.65 -13.87
C ILE A 7 12.80 -8.18 -12.42
N THR A 8 13.59 -8.65 -11.45
CA THR A 8 13.44 -8.23 -10.05
C THR A 8 13.77 -6.75 -9.87
N PHE A 9 14.74 -6.23 -10.63
CA PHE A 9 15.03 -4.80 -10.65
C PHE A 9 13.86 -4.00 -11.23
N LEU A 10 13.29 -4.42 -12.36
CA LEU A 10 12.15 -3.75 -13.00
C LEU A 10 10.92 -3.74 -12.09
N LEU A 11 10.61 -4.86 -11.44
CA LEU A 11 9.51 -4.94 -10.48
C LEU A 11 9.69 -3.97 -9.31
N ARG A 12 10.93 -3.83 -8.80
CA ARG A 12 11.24 -2.85 -7.76
C ARG A 12 11.09 -1.41 -8.25
N VAL A 13 11.52 -1.11 -9.47
CA VAL A 13 11.36 0.23 -10.07
C VAL A 13 9.88 0.56 -10.24
N ILE A 14 9.09 -0.36 -10.80
CA ILE A 14 7.64 -0.21 -10.95
C ILE A 14 6.97 0.02 -9.59
N HIS A 15 7.28 -0.81 -8.60
CA HIS A 15 6.76 -0.65 -7.24
C HIS A 15 7.04 0.75 -6.67
N ASN A 16 8.28 1.24 -6.79
CA ASN A 16 8.66 2.56 -6.28
C ASN A 16 7.94 3.69 -7.03
N GLN A 17 7.75 3.56 -8.34
CA GLN A 17 7.02 4.55 -9.14
C GLN A 17 5.55 4.60 -8.75
N ILE A 18 4.89 3.45 -8.61
CA ILE A 18 3.51 3.36 -8.15
C ILE A 18 3.37 3.95 -6.74
N LYS A 19 4.26 3.58 -5.81
CA LYS A 19 4.29 4.14 -4.46
C LYS A 19 4.41 5.67 -4.49
N THR A 20 5.27 6.20 -5.34
CA THR A 20 5.44 7.66 -5.51
C THR A 20 4.17 8.32 -6.05
N ALA A 21 3.52 7.69 -7.06
CA ALA A 21 2.27 8.19 -7.62
C ALA A 21 1.15 8.24 -6.58
N ILE A 22 1.02 7.19 -5.76
CA ILE A 22 0.06 7.12 -4.65
C ILE A 22 0.26 8.28 -3.66
N HIS A 23 1.51 8.56 -3.29
CA HIS A 23 1.81 9.59 -2.28
C HIS A 23 1.69 11.03 -2.82
N ARG A 24 2.12 11.27 -4.07
CA ARG A 24 2.11 12.63 -4.64
C ARG A 24 0.72 13.13 -5.00
N ASN A 25 -0.14 12.24 -5.45
CA ASN A 25 -1.46 12.59 -5.97
C ASN A 25 -2.59 12.09 -5.06
N GLY A 26 -2.24 11.53 -3.89
CA GLY A 26 -3.22 10.94 -2.97
C GLY A 26 -4.20 11.98 -2.43
N PRO A 27 -5.43 11.54 -2.10
CA PRO A 27 -6.41 12.42 -1.51
C PRO A 27 -5.95 12.91 -0.13
N ASP A 28 -6.25 14.15 0.18
CA ASP A 28 -6.07 14.67 1.54
C ASP A 28 -7.09 13.99 2.48
N VAL A 29 -6.62 13.01 3.22
CA VAL A 29 -7.41 12.31 4.24
C VAL A 29 -6.86 12.65 5.62
N LYS A 30 -7.59 13.48 6.36
CA LYS A 30 -7.21 13.93 7.71
C LYS A 30 -7.04 12.77 8.70
N LYS A 31 -7.81 11.69 8.51
CA LYS A 31 -7.73 10.45 9.28
C LYS A 31 -7.68 9.29 8.31
N GLY A 32 -6.53 8.66 8.22
CA GLY A 32 -6.30 7.50 7.36
C GLY A 32 -5.41 6.47 8.04
N PRO A 33 -5.18 5.32 7.38
CA PRO A 33 -4.29 4.29 7.89
C PRO A 33 -2.85 4.83 7.95
N LYS A 34 -2.16 4.53 9.06
CA LYS A 34 -0.75 4.91 9.27
C LYS A 34 0.21 3.78 8.93
N THR A 35 -0.31 2.56 8.85
CA THR A 35 0.47 1.37 8.51
C THR A 35 -0.18 0.61 7.36
N GLN A 36 0.61 -0.20 6.67
CA GLN A 36 0.11 -1.05 5.59
C GLN A 36 -0.97 -2.02 6.09
N LEU A 37 -0.80 -2.58 7.29
CA LEU A 37 -1.80 -3.48 7.88
C LEU A 37 -3.12 -2.76 8.17
N GLN A 38 -3.09 -1.54 8.69
CA GLN A 38 -4.31 -0.75 8.88
C GLN A 38 -5.02 -0.47 7.55
N GLY A 39 -4.25 -0.13 6.51
CA GLY A 39 -4.77 0.05 5.15
C GLY A 39 -5.43 -1.21 4.60
N GLY A 40 -4.77 -2.36 4.75
CA GLY A 40 -5.31 -3.65 4.35
C GLY A 40 -6.61 -3.99 5.09
N ILE A 41 -6.66 -3.78 6.42
CA ILE A 41 -7.88 -4.02 7.21
C ILE A 41 -9.03 -3.12 6.76
N LEU A 42 -8.79 -1.83 6.50
CA LEU A 42 -9.83 -0.93 5.98
C LEU A 42 -10.32 -1.39 4.60
N GLY A 43 -9.41 -1.76 3.70
CA GLY A 43 -9.76 -2.32 2.39
C GLY A 43 -10.60 -3.60 2.52
N TYR A 44 -10.20 -4.52 3.39
CA TYR A 44 -10.97 -5.73 3.65
C TYR A 44 -12.39 -5.40 4.15
N LEU A 45 -12.53 -4.51 5.12
CA LEU A 45 -13.82 -4.08 5.64
C LEU A 45 -14.67 -3.36 4.57
N TYR A 46 -14.03 -2.61 3.68
CA TYR A 46 -14.71 -1.90 2.59
C TYR A 46 -15.30 -2.87 1.56
N HIS A 47 -14.58 -3.94 1.22
CA HIS A 47 -15.04 -4.93 0.24
C HIS A 47 -15.94 -6.03 0.82
N HIS A 48 -16.07 -6.13 2.17
CA HIS A 48 -16.88 -7.15 2.84
C HIS A 48 -18.04 -6.56 3.63
N GLN A 49 -18.81 -5.66 3.00
CA GLN A 49 -19.97 -5.01 3.66
C GLN A 49 -21.21 -5.89 3.76
N ASP A 50 -21.31 -6.92 2.90
CA ASP A 50 -22.48 -7.80 2.81
C ASP A 50 -22.63 -8.71 4.04
N GLY A 51 -21.63 -8.78 4.90
CA GLY A 51 -21.63 -9.63 6.08
C GLY A 51 -20.91 -9.02 7.28
N PRO A 52 -21.06 -9.67 8.46
CA PRO A 52 -20.30 -9.27 9.63
C PRO A 52 -18.84 -9.73 9.52
N VAL A 53 -17.89 -8.82 9.76
CA VAL A 53 -16.46 -9.13 9.85
C VAL A 53 -16.05 -9.20 11.32
N TYR A 54 -15.30 -10.23 11.68
CA TYR A 54 -14.77 -10.49 13.01
C TYR A 54 -13.23 -10.55 13.00
N GLN A 55 -12.64 -10.47 14.18
CA GLN A 55 -11.18 -10.53 14.32
C GLN A 55 -10.56 -11.78 13.66
N ARG A 56 -11.17 -12.95 13.85
CA ARG A 56 -10.70 -14.21 13.25
C ARG A 56 -10.64 -14.20 11.72
N ASP A 57 -11.50 -13.42 11.08
CA ASP A 57 -11.53 -13.32 9.63
C ASP A 57 -10.29 -12.56 9.15
N LEU A 58 -9.89 -11.50 9.88
CA LEU A 58 -8.68 -10.73 9.64
C LEU A 58 -7.41 -11.55 9.94
N GLU A 59 -7.41 -12.36 11.02
CA GLU A 59 -6.30 -13.27 11.34
C GLU A 59 -6.04 -14.24 10.19
N LYS A 60 -7.11 -14.81 9.64
CA LYS A 60 -7.03 -15.75 8.52
C LYS A 60 -6.58 -15.05 7.22
N GLU A 61 -7.19 -13.90 6.90
CA GLU A 61 -6.91 -13.15 5.67
C GLU A 61 -5.45 -12.71 5.61
N PHE A 62 -4.97 -12.07 6.70
CA PHE A 62 -3.62 -11.50 6.75
C PHE A 62 -2.56 -12.48 7.23
N ARG A 63 -2.94 -13.71 7.61
CA ARG A 63 -2.04 -14.77 8.13
C ARG A 63 -1.16 -14.27 9.29
N ILE A 64 -1.74 -13.51 10.21
CA ILE A 64 -1.04 -12.92 11.35
C ILE A 64 -1.69 -13.35 12.67
N SER A 65 -0.91 -13.22 13.77
CA SER A 65 -1.36 -13.65 15.09
C SER A 65 -2.54 -12.82 15.61
N GLY A 66 -3.42 -13.46 16.40
CA GLY A 66 -4.54 -12.78 17.05
C GLY A 66 -4.10 -11.62 17.94
N ALA A 67 -2.92 -11.70 18.56
CA ALA A 67 -2.35 -10.61 19.34
C ALA A 67 -2.04 -9.38 18.48
N THR A 68 -1.45 -9.59 17.30
CA THR A 68 -1.14 -8.53 16.34
C THR A 68 -2.42 -7.86 15.84
N VAL A 69 -3.41 -8.66 15.43
CA VAL A 69 -4.72 -8.12 14.98
C VAL A 69 -5.38 -7.35 16.12
N SER A 70 -5.44 -7.92 17.32
CA SER A 70 -6.07 -7.27 18.49
C SER A 70 -5.44 -5.91 18.79
N ASN A 71 -4.12 -5.82 18.83
CA ASN A 71 -3.39 -4.57 19.07
C ASN A 71 -3.66 -3.54 17.96
N THR A 72 -3.65 -3.98 16.69
CA THR A 72 -3.94 -3.09 15.55
C THR A 72 -5.37 -2.56 15.62
N LEU A 73 -6.35 -3.41 15.90
CA LEU A 73 -7.74 -3.01 16.03
C LEU A 73 -7.97 -2.04 17.20
N GLN A 74 -7.26 -2.20 18.33
CA GLN A 74 -7.31 -1.25 19.44
C GLN A 74 -6.81 0.13 19.04
N VAL A 75 -5.71 0.19 18.28
CA VAL A 75 -5.18 1.45 17.74
C VAL A 75 -6.18 2.07 16.77
N MET A 76 -6.71 1.31 15.82
CA MET A 76 -7.67 1.79 14.83
C MET A 76 -8.98 2.31 15.47
N GLU A 77 -9.45 1.64 16.53
CA GLU A 77 -10.64 2.08 17.28
C GLU A 77 -10.37 3.39 18.03
N ARG A 78 -9.21 3.52 18.69
CA ARG A 78 -8.78 4.76 19.35
C ARG A 78 -8.62 5.93 18.37
N GLU A 79 -8.18 5.65 17.14
CA GLU A 79 -8.02 6.63 16.07
C GLU A 79 -9.34 6.96 15.36
N GLY A 80 -10.44 6.28 15.73
CA GLY A 80 -11.77 6.51 15.14
C GLY A 80 -11.90 6.00 13.71
N LEU A 81 -11.08 5.03 13.30
CA LEU A 81 -11.17 4.38 11.99
C LEU A 81 -12.23 3.29 11.97
N ILE A 82 -12.40 2.58 13.09
CA ILE A 82 -13.34 1.49 13.23
C ILE A 82 -14.13 1.60 14.53
N VAL A 83 -15.24 0.86 14.60
CA VAL A 83 -15.97 0.56 15.83
C VAL A 83 -16.10 -0.95 15.99
N ARG A 84 -16.04 -1.44 17.23
CA ARG A 84 -16.27 -2.84 17.57
C ARG A 84 -17.56 -2.96 18.37
N ARG A 85 -18.57 -3.60 17.82
CA ARG A 85 -19.88 -3.77 18.46
C ARG A 85 -20.08 -5.22 18.84
N ALA A 86 -20.52 -5.46 20.09
CA ALA A 86 -20.96 -6.79 20.51
C ALA A 86 -22.16 -7.21 19.65
N GLN A 87 -22.11 -8.43 19.10
CA GLN A 87 -23.22 -8.95 18.29
C GLN A 87 -24.17 -9.79 19.10
N ASP A 88 -23.68 -10.45 20.16
CA ASP A 88 -24.43 -11.34 21.00
C ASP A 88 -24.59 -10.78 22.42
N LYS A 89 -25.60 -11.28 23.16
CA LYS A 89 -25.81 -10.97 24.58
C LYS A 89 -24.56 -11.34 25.44
N ASP A 90 -23.72 -12.25 24.98
CA ASP A 90 -22.51 -12.74 25.64
C ASP A 90 -21.29 -11.79 25.43
N GLY A 91 -21.32 -10.88 24.44
CA GLY A 91 -20.26 -9.90 24.20
C GLY A 91 -18.94 -10.47 23.70
N ARG A 92 -18.81 -11.80 23.53
CA ARG A 92 -17.58 -12.46 23.10
C ARG A 92 -17.24 -12.21 21.63
N LEU A 93 -18.26 -12.14 20.77
CA LEU A 93 -18.08 -11.84 19.36
C LEU A 93 -18.33 -10.35 19.10
N LYS A 94 -17.28 -9.64 18.67
CA LYS A 94 -17.37 -8.23 18.30
C LYS A 94 -17.29 -8.08 16.79
N ARG A 95 -18.36 -7.60 16.18
CA ARG A 95 -18.36 -7.18 14.78
C ARG A 95 -17.52 -5.92 14.63
N ILE A 96 -16.64 -5.93 13.62
CA ILE A 96 -15.76 -4.82 13.28
C ILE A 96 -16.38 -4.08 12.09
N GLN A 97 -16.49 -2.77 12.19
CA GLN A 97 -17.07 -1.92 11.14
C GLN A 97 -16.25 -0.63 11.03
N MET A 98 -16.14 -0.11 9.82
CA MET A 98 -15.60 1.23 9.63
C MET A 98 -16.52 2.29 10.24
N THR A 99 -15.94 3.37 10.73
CA THR A 99 -16.72 4.57 11.03
C THR A 99 -17.18 5.23 9.72
N PRO A 100 -18.29 6.01 9.73
CA PRO A 100 -18.73 6.71 8.53
C PRO A 100 -17.64 7.62 7.93
N GLU A 101 -16.85 8.29 8.77
CA GLU A 101 -15.73 9.13 8.34
C GLU A 101 -14.63 8.30 7.65
N ALA A 102 -14.25 7.16 8.27
CA ALA A 102 -13.24 6.27 7.70
C ALA A 102 -13.71 5.67 6.37
N TYR A 103 -15.00 5.33 6.26
CA TYR A 103 -15.59 4.82 5.02
C TYR A 103 -15.50 5.86 3.89
N GLN A 104 -15.91 7.09 4.13
CA GLN A 104 -15.82 8.17 3.14
C GLN A 104 -14.39 8.48 2.72
N ASN A 105 -13.46 8.42 3.67
CA ASN A 105 -12.05 8.62 3.38
C ASN A 105 -11.47 7.46 2.56
N HIS A 106 -11.85 6.22 2.89
CA HIS A 106 -11.41 5.04 2.14
C HIS A 106 -11.97 5.06 0.71
N GLU A 107 -13.20 5.43 0.51
CA GLU A 107 -13.80 5.60 -0.81
C GLU A 107 -13.03 6.60 -1.71
N LYS A 108 -12.47 7.68 -1.12
CA LYS A 108 -11.58 8.59 -1.87
C LYS A 108 -10.27 7.90 -2.25
N ILE A 109 -9.73 7.07 -1.36
CA ILE A 109 -8.52 6.29 -1.61
C ILE A 109 -8.77 5.29 -2.74
N GLU A 110 -9.88 4.54 -2.70
CA GLU A 110 -10.25 3.59 -3.75
C GLU A 110 -10.36 4.27 -5.12
N ARG A 111 -11.10 5.38 -5.23
CA ARG A 111 -11.18 6.15 -6.48
C ARG A 111 -9.81 6.61 -6.99
N HIS A 112 -8.91 6.95 -6.08
CA HIS A 112 -7.56 7.34 -6.45
C HIS A 112 -6.75 6.14 -6.93
N MET A 113 -6.90 4.97 -6.31
CA MET A 113 -6.25 3.73 -6.73
C MET A 113 -6.76 3.28 -8.11
N ASP A 114 -8.07 3.39 -8.36
CA ASP A 114 -8.66 3.13 -9.68
C ASP A 114 -8.08 4.06 -10.76
N TRP A 115 -7.94 5.35 -10.43
CA TRP A 115 -7.31 6.31 -11.34
C TRP A 115 -5.86 5.94 -11.66
N ILE A 116 -5.06 5.55 -10.64
CA ILE A 116 -3.68 5.09 -10.83
C ILE A 116 -3.67 3.82 -11.68
N GLY A 117 -4.54 2.84 -11.38
CA GLY A 117 -4.65 1.59 -12.13
C GLY A 117 -4.89 1.84 -13.62
N ASN A 118 -5.86 2.70 -13.94
CA ASN A 118 -6.16 3.08 -15.32
C ASN A 118 -4.96 3.76 -16.01
N ARG A 119 -4.25 4.64 -15.30
CA ARG A 119 -3.06 5.32 -15.85
C ARG A 119 -1.88 4.37 -16.08
N VAL A 120 -1.70 3.39 -15.19
CA VAL A 120 -0.64 2.37 -15.32
C VAL A 120 -0.87 1.46 -16.52
N LEU A 121 -2.14 1.21 -16.86
CA LEU A 121 -2.53 0.34 -17.97
C LEU A 121 -2.77 1.11 -19.28
N GLU A 122 -2.60 2.43 -19.28
CA GLU A 122 -2.83 3.27 -20.46
C GLU A 122 -1.95 2.84 -21.65
N GLY A 123 -2.57 2.66 -22.80
CA GLY A 123 -1.91 2.20 -24.02
C GLY A 123 -1.84 0.68 -24.19
N MET A 124 -2.34 -0.09 -23.21
CA MET A 124 -2.49 -1.54 -23.32
C MET A 124 -3.88 -1.90 -23.83
N SER A 125 -3.95 -2.90 -24.71
CA SER A 125 -5.21 -3.52 -25.12
C SER A 125 -5.76 -4.43 -24.02
N ASP A 126 -7.07 -4.76 -24.08
CA ASP A 126 -7.70 -5.69 -23.12
C ASP A 126 -7.00 -7.05 -23.08
N GLN A 127 -6.49 -7.53 -24.21
CA GLN A 127 -5.75 -8.79 -24.29
C GLN A 127 -4.41 -8.71 -23.55
N GLU A 128 -3.68 -7.61 -23.70
CA GLU A 128 -2.40 -7.39 -23.00
C GLU A 128 -2.63 -7.22 -21.49
N VAL A 129 -3.70 -6.55 -21.09
CA VAL A 129 -4.09 -6.42 -19.67
C VAL A 129 -4.41 -7.80 -19.09
N ALA A 130 -5.20 -8.63 -19.80
CA ALA A 130 -5.52 -9.98 -19.34
C ALA A 130 -4.26 -10.86 -19.22
N GLU A 131 -3.34 -10.76 -20.19
CA GLU A 131 -2.08 -11.50 -20.15
C GLU A 131 -1.16 -11.01 -19.01
N LEU A 132 -1.11 -9.71 -18.76
CA LEU A 132 -0.38 -9.14 -17.62
C LEU A 132 -0.90 -9.71 -16.29
N TYR A 133 -2.23 -9.74 -16.07
CA TYR A 133 -2.83 -10.35 -14.88
C TYR A 133 -2.45 -11.82 -14.73
N ARG A 134 -2.49 -12.58 -15.84
CA ARG A 134 -2.10 -13.99 -15.84
C ARG A 134 -0.64 -14.18 -15.43
N LEU A 135 0.28 -13.38 -15.99
CA LEU A 135 1.71 -13.44 -15.69
C LEU A 135 2.02 -13.02 -14.26
N LEU A 136 1.39 -11.95 -13.77
CA LEU A 136 1.52 -11.52 -12.38
C LEU A 136 1.02 -12.59 -11.41
N GLY A 137 -0.07 -13.29 -11.73
CA GLY A 137 -0.57 -14.41 -10.93
C GLY A 137 0.44 -15.54 -10.80
N ILE A 138 1.16 -15.88 -11.89
CA ILE A 138 2.26 -16.87 -11.84
C ILE A 138 3.39 -16.40 -10.93
N LEU A 139 3.80 -15.12 -11.06
CA LEU A 139 4.87 -14.56 -10.22
C LEU A 139 4.48 -14.59 -8.73
N MET A 140 3.26 -14.20 -8.40
CA MET A 140 2.75 -14.23 -7.02
C MET A 140 2.79 -15.64 -6.43
N LYS A 141 2.30 -16.63 -7.19
CA LYS A 141 2.33 -18.04 -6.76
C LYS A 141 3.74 -18.57 -6.53
N ASN A 142 4.68 -18.21 -7.40
CA ASN A 142 6.09 -18.61 -7.25
C ASN A 142 6.72 -17.96 -6.01
N LEU A 143 6.39 -16.71 -5.70
CA LEU A 143 6.88 -16.02 -4.50
C LEU A 143 6.30 -16.62 -3.21
N GLU A 144 5.00 -17.00 -3.21
CA GLU A 144 4.40 -17.73 -2.07
C GLU A 144 5.12 -19.03 -1.78
N GLY A 145 5.49 -19.80 -2.81
CA GLY A 145 6.28 -21.03 -2.65
C GLY A 145 7.64 -20.78 -2.03
N MET A 146 8.33 -19.73 -2.46
CA MET A 146 9.65 -19.37 -1.93
C MET A 146 9.63 -18.95 -0.45
N THR A 147 8.57 -18.25 -0.01
CA THR A 147 8.42 -17.86 1.40
C THR A 147 8.11 -19.05 2.30
N ALA A 148 7.29 -19.99 1.83
CA ALA A 148 7.01 -21.22 2.55
C ALA A 148 8.27 -22.10 2.72
N GLU A 149 9.09 -22.24 1.67
CA GLU A 149 10.36 -22.98 1.72
C GLU A 149 11.40 -22.32 2.65
N ALA A 150 11.37 -20.98 2.79
CA ALA A 150 12.29 -20.23 3.66
C ALA A 150 11.96 -20.42 5.16
N GLU A 151 10.69 -20.67 5.51
CA GLU A 151 10.26 -20.97 6.89
C GLU A 151 10.71 -22.38 7.34
N ASP A 152 10.89 -23.32 6.40
CA ASP A 152 11.34 -24.69 6.67
C ASP A 152 12.89 -24.82 6.76
N LEU A 153 13.66 -23.76 6.44
CA LEU A 153 15.11 -23.80 6.54
C LEU A 153 15.58 -23.59 7.99
N PRO A 154 16.38 -24.48 8.56
CA PRO A 154 16.93 -24.30 9.91
C PRO A 154 17.87 -23.10 9.91
N GLY A 155 17.45 -22.00 10.52
CA GLY A 155 18.20 -20.73 10.61
C GLY A 155 17.55 -19.53 9.90
N GLY A 156 16.36 -19.67 9.34
CA GLY A 156 15.66 -18.65 8.56
C GLY A 156 14.99 -17.51 9.35
N ALA A 157 15.45 -17.21 10.57
CA ALA A 157 15.05 -16.00 11.29
C ALA A 157 16.08 -14.90 11.06
N GLY A 158 16.36 -14.56 9.80
CA GLY A 158 17.21 -13.47 9.40
C GLY A 158 16.36 -12.35 8.83
N GLU A 159 16.21 -11.32 9.62
CA GLU A 159 15.76 -9.98 9.26
C GLU A 159 16.44 -9.55 7.94
N ALA A 160 15.81 -9.84 6.79
CA ALA A 160 16.18 -9.20 5.54
C ALA A 160 15.69 -7.74 5.63
N ALA A 161 16.40 -6.96 6.44
CA ALA A 161 16.31 -5.52 6.43
C ALA A 161 16.72 -5.06 5.03
N PHE A 162 15.74 -4.77 4.17
CA PHE A 162 15.98 -3.93 3.02
C PHE A 162 16.57 -2.63 3.56
N PRO A 163 17.76 -2.20 3.10
CA PRO A 163 18.31 -0.94 3.52
C PRO A 163 17.26 0.15 3.24
N PRO A 164 17.05 1.09 4.17
CA PRO A 164 16.15 2.20 3.94
C PRO A 164 16.56 2.91 2.66
N ALA A 165 15.57 3.27 1.86
CA ALA A 165 15.80 4.05 0.65
C ALA A 165 16.67 5.25 1.03
N GLN A 166 17.88 5.34 0.49
CA GLN A 166 18.71 6.51 0.65
C GLN A 166 17.91 7.70 0.15
N GLU A 167 17.62 8.61 1.04
CA GLU A 167 17.12 9.93 0.70
C GLU A 167 18.07 10.53 -0.34
N SER A 168 17.57 10.77 -1.53
CA SER A 168 18.30 11.45 -2.58
C SER A 168 18.70 12.84 -2.08
N ARG A 169 19.93 12.96 -1.61
CA ARG A 169 20.55 14.24 -1.32
C ARG A 169 20.63 15.04 -2.62
N GLY A 170 20.03 16.23 -2.59
CA GLY A 170 20.46 17.37 -3.38
C GLY A 170 20.02 17.35 -4.83
N SER A 171 18.95 18.05 -5.13
CA SER A 171 18.80 18.67 -6.45
C SER A 171 20.04 19.53 -6.74
N PRO A 172 20.66 19.44 -7.93
CA PRO A 172 21.70 20.38 -8.30
C PRO A 172 21.09 21.79 -8.38
N GLU A 173 21.70 22.72 -7.65
CA GLU A 173 21.43 24.17 -7.78
C GLU A 173 21.52 24.58 -9.24
N ALA A 174 20.49 25.26 -9.72
CA ALA A 174 20.51 25.92 -11.01
C ALA A 174 21.60 27.03 -10.98
N PRO A 175 22.40 27.18 -12.03
CA PRO A 175 23.39 28.23 -12.08
C PRO A 175 22.71 29.61 -12.08
N ALA A 176 23.20 30.47 -11.19
CA ALA A 176 22.75 31.88 -11.09
C ALA A 176 22.97 32.61 -12.43
N GLU A 177 21.89 33.08 -13.01
CA GLU A 177 21.89 33.94 -14.15
C GLU A 177 22.46 35.32 -13.73
N THR A 178 23.68 35.61 -14.20
CA THR A 178 24.38 36.88 -13.99
C THR A 178 23.66 37.93 -14.80
N ALA A 179 22.88 38.79 -14.12
CA ALA A 179 22.29 39.96 -14.73
C ALA A 179 23.41 41.02 -14.91
N GLU A 180 23.94 41.14 -16.10
CA GLU A 180 24.73 42.30 -16.53
C GLU A 180 23.80 43.51 -16.66
N ARG A 181 24.03 44.45 -15.75
CA ARG A 181 23.50 45.82 -15.88
C ARG A 181 24.39 46.58 -16.85
N GLU A 182 23.99 46.76 -18.08
CA GLU A 182 24.51 47.82 -18.93
C GLU A 182 23.85 49.15 -18.57
N ASN A 183 24.66 49.98 -17.95
CA ASN A 183 24.46 51.43 -17.91
C ASN A 183 24.75 52.02 -19.30
N GLY A 184 23.75 52.54 -19.96
CA GLY A 184 23.87 53.36 -21.18
C GLY A 184 23.24 54.72 -20.94
N ASN A 185 24.09 55.63 -20.48
CA ASN A 185 23.85 57.07 -20.47
C ASN A 185 23.91 57.59 -21.90
N MET A 186 23.02 58.49 -22.30
CA MET A 186 23.26 59.74 -23.03
C MET A 186 22.05 60.20 -23.83
N SER A 187 21.68 61.37 -23.48
CA SER A 187 21.20 62.62 -24.16
C SER A 187 19.72 62.81 -24.16
#